data_725e103b91377ab24d91e61aaa6170c6
#
_entry.id   725e103b91377ab24d91e61aaa6170c6
#
_cell.length_a   1.000
_cell.length_b   1.000
_cell.length_c   1.000
_cell.angle_alpha   90.00
_cell.angle_beta   90.00
_cell.angle_gamma   90.00
#
_symmetry.space_group_name_H-M   'P 1'
#
loop_
_entity.id
_entity.type
_entity.pdbx_description
1 polymer ?
#
loop_
_entity_poly.entity_id
_entity_poly.type
_entity_poly.pdbx_seq_one_letter_code
_entity_poly.pdbx_strand_id
1 'polypeptide(L)'
;MYHGRAFAAMILHSPRTRPSHWSARKQAIRVRWLAPVLWFEWLWAWAAFGLSNWAFLEVLEYLGTFSVLIAVIFYFSESGDRTKLRHYQAWQVINTAQGKGGSGGRIEALQELNADKVPLVGVDVSSAFLQGARLEHANLLRSNFSSADLRNSDLAWSDFTLANLNSVNLRDSRLDHARFANATLSDADLTGASLADADLSGALLDSADLRNTDLRDAKWQLIRSLNGANIAGVKNPPAGFVAWALKNGAIDSATAHE
;
A
#
# COMPACT_ATOMS: atom_id res chain seq x y z
N MET A 1 -38.79 -20.04 18.74
CA MET A 1 -37.34 -20.17 18.41
C MET A 1 -36.49 -19.94 19.67
N TYR A 2 -36.60 -20.79 20.71
CA TYR A 2 -35.86 -20.63 21.96
C TYR A 2 -35.63 -22.02 22.62
N HIS A 3 -34.85 -22.91 21.96
CA HIS A 3 -34.47 -24.21 22.58
C HIS A 3 -33.01 -24.62 22.29
N GLY A 4 -32.18 -23.78 21.70
CA GLY A 4 -30.78 -24.14 21.33
C GLY A 4 -29.69 -23.78 22.33
N ARG A 5 -29.97 -22.94 23.36
CA ARG A 5 -28.91 -22.45 24.29
C ARG A 5 -28.82 -23.19 25.62
N ALA A 6 -29.80 -24.01 25.96
CA ALA A 6 -29.80 -24.79 27.22
C ALA A 6 -28.98 -26.08 27.13
N PHE A 7 -28.72 -26.61 25.94
CA PHE A 7 -28.05 -27.92 25.76
C PHE A 7 -26.52 -27.83 25.86
N ALA A 8 -25.91 -26.69 25.52
CA ALA A 8 -24.45 -26.51 25.59
C ALA A 8 -23.93 -26.27 27.01
N ALA A 9 -24.75 -25.73 27.91
CA ALA A 9 -24.38 -25.46 29.30
C ALA A 9 -24.50 -26.69 30.21
N MET A 10 -25.14 -27.79 29.74
CA MET A 10 -25.45 -28.96 30.57
C MET A 10 -24.39 -30.06 30.49
N ILE A 11 -23.37 -29.91 29.63
CA ILE A 11 -22.33 -30.97 29.44
C ILE A 11 -21.07 -30.67 30.32
N LEU A 12 -20.93 -29.51 30.92
CA LEU A 12 -19.67 -29.08 31.51
C LEU A 12 -19.56 -29.14 33.04
N HIS A 13 -20.59 -29.40 33.84
CA HIS A 13 -20.43 -29.45 35.31
C HIS A 13 -21.46 -30.31 36.04
N SER A 14 -21.50 -31.63 35.76
CA SER A 14 -21.97 -32.55 36.83
C SER A 14 -20.75 -32.95 37.67
N PRO A 15 -20.70 -32.62 38.99
CA PRO A 15 -19.62 -33.07 39.84
C PRO A 15 -19.55 -34.59 39.77
N ARG A 16 -18.41 -35.12 39.30
CA ARG A 16 -18.19 -36.55 39.23
C ARG A 16 -18.24 -37.10 40.66
N THR A 17 -19.05 -38.13 40.92
CA THR A 17 -19.12 -38.79 42.20
C THR A 17 -17.77 -39.41 42.55
N ARG A 18 -17.36 -39.32 43.80
CA ARG A 18 -16.10 -39.87 44.30
C ARG A 18 -16.03 -41.36 43.96
N PRO A 19 -14.95 -41.85 43.30
CA PRO A 19 -14.82 -43.26 42.97
C PRO A 19 -14.75 -44.13 44.24
N SER A 20 -15.34 -45.30 44.25
CA SER A 20 -15.31 -46.24 45.37
C SER A 20 -13.90 -46.76 45.60
N HIS A 21 -13.62 -47.14 46.87
CA HIS A 21 -12.29 -47.65 47.25
C HIS A 21 -11.99 -48.96 46.48
N TRP A 22 -10.72 -49.17 46.06
CA TRP A 22 -10.30 -50.33 45.28
C TRP A 22 -10.65 -51.65 45.93
N SER A 23 -10.56 -51.78 47.27
CA SER A 23 -10.92 -52.97 48.03
C SER A 23 -12.37 -53.43 47.80
N ALA A 24 -13.30 -52.49 47.70
CA ALA A 24 -14.71 -52.79 47.43
C ALA A 24 -14.91 -53.26 45.98
N ARG A 25 -14.25 -52.67 45.02
CA ARG A 25 -14.30 -53.08 43.58
C ARG A 25 -13.64 -54.43 43.37
N LYS A 26 -12.52 -54.70 44.05
CA LYS A 26 -11.79 -55.98 43.94
C LYS A 26 -12.64 -57.21 44.36
N GLN A 27 -13.53 -57.05 45.36
CA GLN A 27 -14.43 -58.14 45.80
C GLN A 27 -15.52 -58.44 44.78
N ALA A 28 -15.88 -57.50 43.89
CA ALA A 28 -16.90 -57.70 42.86
C ALA A 28 -16.33 -58.28 41.54
N ILE A 29 -15.01 -58.49 41.42
CA ILE A 29 -14.38 -58.97 40.18
C ILE A 29 -14.53 -60.48 40.09
N ARG A 30 -15.42 -60.97 39.21
CA ARG A 30 -15.64 -62.40 38.91
C ARG A 30 -14.48 -63.03 38.11
N VAL A 31 -13.74 -62.27 37.34
CA VAL A 31 -12.71 -62.76 36.41
C VAL A 31 -11.36 -62.19 36.78
N ARG A 32 -10.53 -62.98 37.43
CA ARG A 32 -9.26 -62.55 38.06
C ARG A 32 -8.22 -61.98 37.12
N TRP A 33 -8.16 -62.39 35.86
CA TRP A 33 -7.20 -61.89 34.87
C TRP A 33 -7.51 -60.46 34.39
N LEU A 34 -8.74 -59.94 34.58
CA LEU A 34 -9.13 -58.58 34.27
C LEU A 34 -8.77 -57.57 35.37
N ALA A 35 -8.29 -58.04 36.52
CA ALA A 35 -7.97 -57.20 37.66
C ALA A 35 -6.98 -56.05 37.34
N PRO A 36 -5.88 -56.22 36.57
CA PRO A 36 -4.99 -55.13 36.21
C PRO A 36 -5.64 -54.07 35.32
N VAL A 37 -6.51 -54.47 34.38
CA VAL A 37 -7.20 -53.53 33.49
C VAL A 37 -8.19 -52.70 34.30
N LEU A 38 -8.97 -53.30 35.18
CA LEU A 38 -9.93 -52.64 36.05
C LEU A 38 -9.24 -51.76 37.11
N TRP A 39 -8.02 -52.08 37.50
CA TRP A 39 -7.21 -51.23 38.37
C TRP A 39 -6.73 -49.97 37.66
N PHE A 40 -6.31 -50.06 36.40
CA PHE A 40 -5.98 -48.89 35.55
C PHE A 40 -7.21 -48.00 35.37
N GLU A 41 -8.36 -48.57 35.06
CA GLU A 41 -9.61 -47.82 34.94
C GLU A 41 -10.00 -47.09 36.23
N TRP A 42 -9.81 -47.73 37.38
CA TRP A 42 -10.02 -47.16 38.70
C TRP A 42 -9.04 -46.00 38.97
N LEU A 43 -7.77 -46.17 38.61
CA LEU A 43 -6.74 -45.14 38.76
C LEU A 43 -7.09 -43.89 37.94
N TRP A 44 -7.52 -44.12 36.69
CA TRP A 44 -7.99 -43.04 35.83
C TRP A 44 -9.26 -42.38 36.35
N ALA A 45 -10.19 -43.10 36.95
CA ALA A 45 -11.37 -42.52 37.57
C ALA A 45 -11.04 -41.60 38.73
N TRP A 46 -10.01 -41.94 39.53
CA TRP A 46 -9.52 -41.11 40.63
C TRP A 46 -8.76 -39.90 40.10
N ALA A 47 -7.90 -40.08 39.12
CA ALA A 47 -7.24 -38.96 38.45
C ALA A 47 -8.23 -37.94 37.86
N ALA A 48 -9.23 -38.44 37.15
CA ALA A 48 -10.30 -37.63 36.57
C ALA A 48 -11.17 -36.95 37.66
N PHE A 49 -11.41 -37.60 38.79
CA PHE A 49 -12.10 -36.98 39.93
C PHE A 49 -11.27 -35.90 40.58
N GLY A 50 -9.98 -36.14 40.78
CA GLY A 50 -9.04 -35.14 41.34
C GLY A 50 -8.93 -33.90 40.42
N LEU A 51 -8.79 -34.13 39.14
CA LEU A 51 -8.72 -33.07 38.15
C LEU A 51 -10.03 -32.29 38.01
N SER A 52 -11.20 -32.99 38.04
CA SER A 52 -12.50 -32.31 37.91
C SER A 52 -12.89 -31.47 39.14
N ASN A 53 -12.30 -31.74 40.30
CA ASN A 53 -12.55 -30.98 41.55
C ASN A 53 -11.43 -29.99 41.86
N TRP A 54 -10.47 -29.82 40.97
CA TRP A 54 -9.35 -28.92 41.19
C TRP A 54 -9.66 -27.52 40.65
N ALA A 55 -9.98 -26.60 41.57
CA ALA A 55 -10.29 -25.22 41.24
C ALA A 55 -9.18 -24.52 40.39
N PHE A 56 -7.97 -25.05 40.43
CA PHE A 56 -6.86 -24.56 39.59
C PHE A 56 -7.12 -24.76 38.09
N LEU A 57 -7.81 -25.83 37.68
CA LEU A 57 -8.14 -26.05 36.26
C LEU A 57 -9.17 -25.05 35.75
N GLU A 58 -10.14 -24.64 36.56
CA GLU A 58 -11.06 -23.55 36.21
C GLU A 58 -10.30 -22.25 36.01
N VAL A 59 -9.36 -21.93 36.94
CA VAL A 59 -8.49 -20.74 36.79
C VAL A 59 -7.63 -20.81 35.54
N LEU A 60 -7.11 -22.00 35.20
CA LEU A 60 -6.30 -22.20 34.00
C LEU A 60 -7.10 -22.01 32.71
N GLU A 61 -8.36 -22.45 32.67
CA GLU A 61 -9.27 -22.25 31.55
C GLU A 61 -9.57 -20.75 31.34
N TYR A 62 -9.85 -20.03 32.43
CA TYR A 62 -10.01 -18.56 32.38
C TYR A 62 -8.73 -17.85 31.96
N LEU A 63 -7.55 -18.27 32.44
CA LEU A 63 -6.26 -17.72 32.02
C LEU A 63 -5.99 -17.99 30.53
N GLY A 64 -6.37 -19.16 30.01
CA GLY A 64 -6.24 -19.49 28.60
C GLY A 64 -7.10 -18.58 27.72
N THR A 65 -8.37 -18.40 28.06
CA THR A 65 -9.26 -17.49 27.31
C THR A 65 -8.82 -16.03 27.44
N PHE A 66 -8.33 -15.61 28.61
CA PHE A 66 -7.84 -14.26 28.83
C PHE A 66 -6.54 -13.99 28.06
N SER A 67 -5.65 -14.99 27.96
CA SER A 67 -4.42 -14.95 27.17
C SER A 67 -4.70 -14.73 25.69
N VAL A 68 -5.71 -15.40 25.11
CA VAL A 68 -6.14 -15.19 23.73
C VAL A 68 -6.68 -13.77 23.53
N LEU A 69 -7.50 -13.29 24.47
CA LEU A 69 -8.04 -11.92 24.41
C LEU A 69 -6.90 -10.87 24.45
N ILE A 70 -5.95 -11.05 25.35
CA ILE A 70 -4.78 -10.19 25.45
C ILE A 70 -3.96 -10.26 24.14
N ALA A 71 -3.71 -11.44 23.58
CA ALA A 71 -3.00 -11.60 22.31
C ALA A 71 -3.69 -10.88 21.15
N VAL A 72 -5.02 -10.93 21.10
CA VAL A 72 -5.83 -10.20 20.10
C VAL A 72 -5.70 -8.70 20.30
N ILE A 73 -5.78 -8.20 21.53
CA ILE A 73 -5.60 -6.77 21.83
C ILE A 73 -4.19 -6.31 21.43
N PHE A 74 -3.14 -7.06 21.79
CA PHE A 74 -1.76 -6.77 21.38
C PHE A 74 -1.60 -6.78 19.87
N TYR A 75 -2.19 -7.77 19.17
CA TYR A 75 -2.15 -7.85 17.70
C TYR A 75 -2.71 -6.59 17.04
N PHE A 76 -3.87 -6.10 17.50
CA PHE A 76 -4.47 -4.87 16.97
C PHE A 76 -3.72 -3.61 17.41
N SER A 77 -3.16 -3.57 18.62
CA SER A 77 -2.34 -2.45 19.10
C SER A 77 -1.04 -2.31 18.31
N GLU A 78 -0.40 -3.42 17.97
CA GLU A 78 0.89 -3.44 17.23
C GLU A 78 0.73 -3.16 15.73
N SER A 79 -0.48 -3.29 15.17
CA SER A 79 -0.72 -3.08 13.73
C SER A 79 -0.36 -1.66 13.28
N GLY A 80 -0.63 -0.65 14.09
CA GLY A 80 -0.28 0.75 13.83
C GLY A 80 1.25 1.01 13.80
N ASP A 81 1.99 0.33 14.65
CA ASP A 81 3.45 0.50 14.70
C ASP A 81 4.16 -0.21 13.54
N ARG A 82 3.62 -1.32 13.06
CA ARG A 82 4.11 -2.00 11.85
C ARG A 82 3.94 -1.13 10.60
N THR A 83 2.83 -0.41 10.46
CA THR A 83 2.62 0.51 9.35
C THR A 83 3.60 1.68 9.40
N LYS A 84 3.81 2.29 10.56
CA LYS A 84 4.81 3.35 10.74
C LYS A 84 6.22 2.87 10.40
N LEU A 85 6.58 1.66 10.82
CA LEU A 85 7.89 1.08 10.51
C LEU A 85 8.07 0.88 9.00
N ARG A 86 7.05 0.37 8.30
CA ARG A 86 7.07 0.22 6.83
C ARG A 86 7.25 1.57 6.14
N HIS A 87 6.49 2.59 6.53
CA HIS A 87 6.63 3.95 5.98
C HIS A 87 8.03 4.51 6.23
N TYR A 88 8.59 4.31 7.44
CA TYR A 88 9.95 4.72 7.75
C TYR A 88 10.98 4.02 6.84
N GLN A 89 10.84 2.72 6.63
CA GLN A 89 11.70 1.94 5.73
C GLN A 89 11.56 2.42 4.28
N ALA A 90 10.35 2.67 3.80
CA ALA A 90 10.10 3.21 2.46
C ALA A 90 10.79 4.58 2.29
N TRP A 91 10.63 5.51 3.23
CA TRP A 91 11.32 6.79 3.21
C TRP A 91 12.85 6.64 3.28
N GLN A 92 13.35 5.68 4.03
CA GLN A 92 14.79 5.40 4.08
C GLN A 92 15.32 4.93 2.73
N VAL A 93 14.60 4.05 2.01
CA VAL A 93 14.95 3.63 0.65
C VAL A 93 15.00 4.82 -0.31
N ILE A 94 13.98 5.67 -0.29
CA ILE A 94 13.92 6.86 -1.15
C ILE A 94 15.10 7.79 -0.87
N ASN A 95 15.36 8.12 0.40
CA ASN A 95 16.38 9.10 0.77
C ASN A 95 17.81 8.58 0.60
N THR A 96 18.09 7.30 0.85
CA THR A 96 19.44 6.72 0.67
C THR A 96 19.84 6.53 -0.78
N ALA A 97 18.87 6.45 -1.67
CA ALA A 97 19.09 6.33 -3.11
C ALA A 97 19.10 7.68 -3.85
N GLN A 98 18.92 8.79 -3.14
CA GLN A 98 18.89 10.14 -3.71
C GLN A 98 20.17 10.45 -4.49
N GLY A 99 20.02 10.99 -5.70
CA GLY A 99 21.13 11.34 -6.59
C GLY A 99 21.89 10.15 -7.18
N LYS A 100 21.42 8.91 -6.93
CA LYS A 100 22.01 7.70 -7.54
C LYS A 100 21.07 7.18 -8.64
N GLY A 101 21.64 6.83 -9.79
CA GLY A 101 20.91 6.16 -10.86
C GLY A 101 20.38 4.77 -10.40
N GLY A 102 19.32 4.30 -11.05
CA GLY A 102 18.67 3.04 -10.76
C GLY A 102 17.38 3.17 -9.96
N SER A 103 16.57 2.11 -9.92
CA SER A 103 15.32 2.09 -9.14
C SER A 103 15.60 1.87 -7.65
N GLY A 104 16.53 0.98 -7.31
CA GLY A 104 16.95 0.71 -5.93
C GLY A 104 15.81 0.44 -4.94
N GLY A 105 14.65 -0.07 -5.42
CA GLY A 105 13.44 -0.26 -4.61
C GLY A 105 12.59 1.00 -4.44
N ARG A 106 12.95 2.11 -5.12
CA ARG A 106 12.21 3.39 -5.02
C ARG A 106 10.81 3.31 -5.59
N ILE A 107 10.61 2.54 -6.66
CA ILE A 107 9.27 2.36 -7.26
C ILE A 107 8.33 1.76 -6.22
N GLU A 108 8.73 0.65 -5.62
CA GLU A 108 7.95 -0.06 -4.60
C GLU A 108 7.69 0.83 -3.38
N ALA A 109 8.72 1.53 -2.90
CA ALA A 109 8.61 2.44 -1.76
C ALA A 109 7.64 3.61 -2.02
N LEU A 110 7.72 4.25 -3.19
CA LEU A 110 6.81 5.32 -3.58
C LEU A 110 5.37 4.81 -3.73
N GLN A 111 5.20 3.64 -4.37
CA GLN A 111 3.88 3.04 -4.56
C GLN A 111 3.25 2.59 -3.24
N GLU A 112 4.03 2.05 -2.30
CA GLU A 112 3.55 1.69 -0.96
C GLU A 112 3.08 2.94 -0.20
N LEU A 113 3.89 4.00 -0.15
CA LEU A 113 3.50 5.24 0.49
C LEU A 113 2.25 5.86 -0.16
N ASN A 114 2.18 5.83 -1.50
CA ASN A 114 1.01 6.35 -2.22
C ASN A 114 -0.26 5.54 -1.95
N ALA A 115 -0.17 4.21 -1.92
CA ALA A 115 -1.28 3.32 -1.62
C ALA A 115 -1.84 3.56 -0.21
N ASP A 116 -0.96 3.82 0.76
CA ASP A 116 -1.32 4.19 2.12
C ASP A 116 -1.69 5.69 2.26
N LYS A 117 -1.80 6.42 1.12
CA LYS A 117 -2.15 7.85 1.05
C LYS A 117 -1.22 8.76 1.85
N VAL A 118 0.04 8.36 2.00
CA VAL A 118 1.07 9.20 2.60
C VAL A 118 1.47 10.28 1.60
N PRO A 119 1.39 11.58 1.94
CA PRO A 119 1.79 12.64 1.03
C PRO A 119 3.28 12.56 0.67
N LEU A 120 3.59 12.60 -0.62
CA LEU A 120 4.95 12.59 -1.15
C LEU A 120 5.48 14.02 -1.40
N VAL A 121 5.03 14.96 -0.59
CA VAL A 121 5.36 16.38 -0.71
C VAL A 121 6.86 16.60 -0.53
N GLY A 122 7.49 17.29 -1.50
CA GLY A 122 8.91 17.58 -1.45
C GLY A 122 9.84 16.38 -1.63
N VAL A 123 9.30 15.21 -2.05
CA VAL A 123 10.15 14.05 -2.31
C VAL A 123 11.17 14.36 -3.40
N ASP A 124 12.42 13.94 -3.19
CA ASP A 124 13.50 14.06 -4.17
C ASP A 124 13.85 12.68 -4.74
N VAL A 125 13.49 12.49 -5.99
CA VAL A 125 13.78 11.30 -6.78
C VAL A 125 14.45 11.68 -8.11
N SER A 126 15.24 12.76 -8.07
CA SER A 126 16.00 13.20 -9.23
C SER A 126 16.89 12.08 -9.77
N SER A 127 17.01 12.01 -11.10
CA SER A 127 17.77 10.99 -11.84
C SER A 127 17.38 9.53 -11.53
N ALA A 128 16.20 9.31 -10.91
CA ALA A 128 15.73 7.97 -10.58
C ALA A 128 15.18 7.23 -11.81
N PHE A 129 15.38 5.91 -11.86
CA PHE A 129 14.71 5.04 -12.83
C PHE A 129 13.37 4.58 -12.25
N LEU A 130 12.29 5.22 -12.69
CA LEU A 130 10.93 5.03 -12.19
C LEU A 130 9.98 4.55 -13.29
N GLN A 131 10.52 3.94 -14.34
CA GLN A 131 9.74 3.46 -15.48
C GLN A 131 8.61 2.52 -15.02
N GLY A 132 7.41 2.78 -15.49
CA GLY A 132 6.21 2.01 -15.16
C GLY A 132 5.71 2.21 -13.73
N ALA A 133 6.20 3.22 -13.00
CA ALA A 133 5.70 3.53 -11.66
C ALA A 133 4.21 3.89 -11.71
N ARG A 134 3.45 3.41 -10.71
CA ARG A 134 2.03 3.71 -10.52
C ARG A 134 1.85 4.63 -9.32
N LEU A 135 1.62 5.91 -9.60
CA LEU A 135 1.49 6.96 -8.60
C LEU A 135 0.21 7.78 -8.86
N GLU A 136 -0.85 7.11 -9.25
CA GLU A 136 -2.17 7.71 -9.44
C GLU A 136 -2.63 8.40 -8.15
N HIS A 137 -3.20 9.60 -8.29
CA HIS A 137 -3.66 10.43 -7.17
C HIS A 137 -2.56 10.83 -6.17
N ALA A 138 -1.29 10.67 -6.50
CA ALA A 138 -0.18 11.01 -5.60
C ALA A 138 -0.12 12.53 -5.34
N ASN A 139 0.11 12.89 -4.09
CA ASN A 139 0.44 14.26 -3.72
C ASN A 139 1.95 14.50 -3.83
N LEU A 140 2.37 15.04 -4.97
CA LEU A 140 3.75 15.29 -5.37
C LEU A 140 4.09 16.80 -5.35
N LEU A 141 3.37 17.57 -4.53
CA LEU A 141 3.59 19.00 -4.38
C LEU A 141 5.06 19.30 -4.05
N ARG A 142 5.69 20.22 -4.81
CA ARG A 142 7.10 20.65 -4.64
C ARG A 142 8.11 19.50 -4.72
N SER A 143 7.78 18.38 -5.33
CA SER A 143 8.71 17.26 -5.52
C SER A 143 9.79 17.59 -6.56
N ASN A 144 10.88 16.83 -6.51
CA ASN A 144 11.99 16.93 -7.46
C ASN A 144 12.10 15.61 -8.25
N PHE A 145 11.74 15.63 -9.53
CA PHE A 145 11.85 14.56 -10.49
C PHE A 145 12.82 14.92 -11.64
N SER A 146 13.68 15.91 -11.43
CA SER A 146 14.57 16.34 -12.50
C SER A 146 15.41 15.18 -13.03
N SER A 147 15.48 15.04 -14.36
CA SER A 147 16.18 13.96 -15.07
C SER A 147 15.73 12.54 -14.70
N ALA A 148 14.60 12.36 -14.04
CA ALA A 148 14.07 11.04 -13.74
C ALA A 148 13.48 10.36 -15.00
N ASP A 149 13.52 9.03 -15.03
CA ASP A 149 12.89 8.22 -16.08
C ASP A 149 11.54 7.69 -15.59
N LEU A 150 10.45 8.28 -16.05
CA LEU A 150 9.06 7.97 -15.75
C LEU A 150 8.31 7.41 -16.97
N ARG A 151 9.01 6.85 -17.95
CA ARG A 151 8.36 6.29 -19.15
C ARG A 151 7.30 5.26 -18.77
N ASN A 152 6.19 5.24 -19.51
CA ASN A 152 5.09 4.29 -19.32
C ASN A 152 4.52 4.29 -17.90
N SER A 153 4.72 5.34 -17.11
CA SER A 153 4.19 5.46 -15.75
C SER A 153 2.72 5.89 -15.74
N ASP A 154 2.02 5.55 -14.67
CA ASP A 154 0.68 6.01 -14.40
C ASP A 154 0.70 7.07 -13.29
N LEU A 155 0.43 8.29 -13.69
CA LEU A 155 0.49 9.50 -12.88
C LEU A 155 -0.84 10.27 -12.94
N ALA A 156 -1.91 9.60 -13.37
CA ALA A 156 -3.20 10.25 -13.49
C ALA A 156 -3.67 10.81 -12.15
N TRP A 157 -4.33 11.98 -12.20
CA TRP A 157 -4.84 12.68 -11.03
C TRP A 157 -3.78 13.11 -10.01
N SER A 158 -2.49 12.97 -10.31
CA SER A 158 -1.41 13.40 -9.41
C SER A 158 -1.26 14.92 -9.34
N ASP A 159 -0.77 15.41 -8.22
CA ASP A 159 -0.54 16.83 -8.00
C ASP A 159 0.96 17.16 -8.02
N PHE A 160 1.45 17.64 -9.15
CA PHE A 160 2.81 18.14 -9.37
C PHE A 160 2.92 19.66 -9.22
N THR A 161 2.01 20.28 -8.49
CA THR A 161 2.07 21.74 -8.29
C THR A 161 3.43 22.14 -7.70
N LEU A 162 4.11 23.13 -8.33
CA LEU A 162 5.43 23.61 -7.95
C LEU A 162 6.55 22.54 -8.02
N ALA A 163 6.34 21.42 -8.67
CA ALA A 163 7.36 20.37 -8.82
C ALA A 163 8.45 20.76 -9.83
N ASN A 164 9.64 20.24 -9.62
CA ASN A 164 10.74 20.28 -10.57
C ASN A 164 10.75 19.00 -11.41
N LEU A 165 10.41 19.13 -12.70
CA LEU A 165 10.35 18.07 -13.69
C LEU A 165 11.29 18.39 -14.89
N ASN A 166 12.33 19.21 -14.67
CA ASN A 166 13.24 19.54 -15.74
C ASN A 166 13.96 18.31 -16.27
N SER A 167 14.02 18.17 -17.59
CA SER A 167 14.65 17.04 -18.30
C SER A 167 14.09 15.66 -17.90
N VAL A 168 12.88 15.61 -17.33
CA VAL A 168 12.23 14.35 -16.99
C VAL A 168 11.81 13.60 -18.28
N ASN A 169 11.91 12.29 -18.27
CA ASN A 169 11.40 11.44 -19.34
C ASN A 169 10.02 10.88 -18.96
N LEU A 170 8.98 11.43 -19.58
CA LEU A 170 7.56 11.06 -19.39
C LEU A 170 6.95 10.43 -20.66
N ARG A 171 7.77 9.86 -21.55
CA ARG A 171 7.27 9.25 -22.78
C ARG A 171 6.22 8.19 -22.49
N ASP A 172 5.14 8.24 -23.26
CA ASP A 172 4.04 7.28 -23.20
C ASP A 172 3.42 7.11 -21.80
N SER A 173 3.59 8.12 -20.91
CA SER A 173 3.01 8.11 -19.58
C SER A 173 1.56 8.60 -19.58
N ARG A 174 0.78 8.18 -18.59
CA ARG A 174 -0.58 8.65 -18.35
C ARG A 174 -0.59 9.75 -17.30
N LEU A 175 -0.96 10.96 -17.71
CA LEU A 175 -1.00 12.18 -16.90
C LEU A 175 -2.38 12.84 -16.93
N ASP A 176 -3.42 12.03 -17.24
CA ASP A 176 -4.79 12.52 -17.32
C ASP A 176 -5.21 13.17 -16.00
N HIS A 177 -5.82 14.36 -16.06
CA HIS A 177 -6.24 15.16 -14.92
C HIS A 177 -5.10 15.54 -13.94
N ALA A 178 -3.84 15.35 -14.31
CA ALA A 178 -2.71 15.75 -13.45
C ALA A 178 -2.59 17.27 -13.35
N ARG A 179 -2.09 17.76 -12.22
CA ARG A 179 -1.92 19.20 -11.96
C ARG A 179 -0.46 19.55 -12.02
N PHE A 180 -0.10 20.43 -12.97
CA PHE A 180 1.25 20.98 -13.15
C PHE A 180 1.30 22.48 -12.85
N ALA A 181 0.44 22.96 -11.97
CA ALA A 181 0.36 24.37 -11.68
C ALA A 181 1.73 24.91 -11.17
N ASN A 182 2.32 25.85 -11.92
CA ASN A 182 3.65 26.41 -11.66
C ASN A 182 4.80 25.37 -11.60
N ALA A 183 4.64 24.20 -12.19
CA ALA A 183 5.71 23.22 -12.32
C ALA A 183 6.74 23.64 -13.39
N THR A 184 7.98 23.16 -13.26
CA THR A 184 9.02 23.33 -14.29
C THR A 184 9.19 22.03 -15.07
N LEU A 185 8.96 22.07 -16.37
CA LEU A 185 9.06 20.96 -17.32
C LEU A 185 10.00 21.30 -18.47
N SER A 186 10.96 22.21 -18.25
CA SER A 186 11.92 22.55 -19.29
C SER A 186 12.74 21.33 -19.69
N ASP A 187 12.96 21.14 -21.00
CA ASP A 187 13.63 20.00 -21.58
C ASP A 187 12.97 18.64 -21.28
N ALA A 188 11.73 18.60 -20.81
CA ALA A 188 11.01 17.37 -20.54
C ALA A 188 10.62 16.64 -21.83
N ASP A 189 10.74 15.30 -21.86
CA ASP A 189 10.24 14.46 -22.93
C ASP A 189 8.84 13.94 -22.59
N LEU A 190 7.81 14.52 -23.18
CA LEU A 190 6.40 14.17 -23.06
C LEU A 190 5.88 13.42 -24.30
N THR A 191 6.78 12.96 -25.18
CA THR A 191 6.37 12.32 -26.45
C THR A 191 5.37 11.20 -26.20
N GLY A 192 4.23 11.26 -26.86
CA GLY A 192 3.18 10.25 -26.76
C GLY A 192 2.42 10.20 -25.44
N ALA A 193 2.73 11.06 -24.45
CA ALA A 193 2.03 11.10 -23.18
C ALA A 193 0.58 11.53 -23.31
N SER A 194 -0.28 11.11 -22.39
CA SER A 194 -1.65 11.60 -22.25
C SER A 194 -1.74 12.69 -21.18
N LEU A 195 -2.12 13.89 -21.58
CA LEU A 195 -2.36 15.06 -20.71
C LEU A 195 -3.85 15.50 -20.78
N ALA A 196 -4.74 14.57 -21.05
CA ALA A 196 -6.16 14.89 -21.11
C ALA A 196 -6.64 15.52 -19.80
N ASP A 197 -7.37 16.64 -19.88
CA ASP A 197 -7.86 17.39 -18.72
C ASP A 197 -6.75 17.89 -17.74
N ALA A 198 -5.48 17.81 -18.10
CA ALA A 198 -4.39 18.27 -17.24
C ALA A 198 -4.39 19.79 -17.05
N ASP A 199 -3.92 20.26 -15.89
CA ASP A 199 -3.78 21.69 -15.58
C ASP A 199 -2.33 22.13 -15.73
N LEU A 200 -2.02 22.83 -16.82
CA LEU A 200 -0.70 23.36 -17.15
C LEU A 200 -0.56 24.85 -16.76
N SER A 201 -1.42 25.38 -15.89
CA SER A 201 -1.41 26.78 -15.48
C SER A 201 -0.08 27.16 -14.82
N GLY A 202 0.59 28.16 -15.35
CA GLY A 202 1.89 28.64 -14.83
C GLY A 202 3.06 27.71 -15.12
N ALA A 203 2.87 26.60 -15.83
CA ALA A 203 3.95 25.67 -16.16
C ALA A 203 5.00 26.31 -17.08
N LEU A 204 6.26 25.88 -16.91
CA LEU A 204 7.38 26.19 -17.80
C LEU A 204 7.68 24.95 -18.65
N LEU A 205 7.53 25.07 -19.95
CA LEU A 205 7.67 24.00 -20.94
C LEU A 205 8.75 24.32 -21.99
N ASP A 206 9.70 25.20 -21.66
CA ASP A 206 10.73 25.59 -22.60
C ASP A 206 11.51 24.38 -23.09
N SER A 207 11.70 24.25 -24.41
CA SER A 207 12.37 23.13 -25.06
C SER A 207 11.75 21.75 -24.79
N ALA A 208 10.55 21.66 -24.20
CA ALA A 208 9.89 20.39 -23.94
C ALA A 208 9.45 19.70 -25.26
N ASP A 209 9.53 18.38 -25.29
CA ASP A 209 9.08 17.57 -26.41
C ASP A 209 7.64 17.08 -26.18
N LEU A 210 6.69 17.73 -26.81
CA LEU A 210 5.25 17.42 -26.75
C LEU A 210 4.77 16.63 -27.98
N ARG A 211 5.66 16.05 -28.77
CA ARG A 211 5.27 15.36 -30.00
C ARG A 211 4.30 14.20 -29.69
N ASN A 212 3.22 14.15 -30.47
CA ASN A 212 2.17 13.12 -30.34
C ASN A 212 1.47 13.08 -28.99
N THR A 213 1.62 14.09 -28.12
CA THR A 213 0.95 14.20 -26.83
C THR A 213 -0.56 14.43 -27.02
N ASP A 214 -1.40 13.76 -26.23
CA ASP A 214 -2.84 14.05 -26.18
C ASP A 214 -3.11 15.21 -25.22
N LEU A 215 -3.63 16.31 -25.75
CA LEU A 215 -3.94 17.54 -25.01
C LEU A 215 -5.45 17.79 -24.87
N ARG A 216 -6.28 16.76 -25.02
CA ARG A 216 -7.74 16.91 -24.95
C ARG A 216 -8.13 17.62 -23.67
N ASP A 217 -8.90 18.71 -23.80
CA ASP A 217 -9.43 19.51 -22.70
C ASP A 217 -8.37 20.02 -21.68
N ALA A 218 -7.08 19.96 -22.01
CA ALA A 218 -6.02 20.49 -21.17
C ALA A 218 -6.15 22.01 -20.97
N LYS A 219 -5.88 22.49 -19.74
CA LYS A 219 -5.90 23.92 -19.41
C LYS A 219 -4.53 24.53 -19.71
N TRP A 220 -4.45 25.23 -20.83
CA TRP A 220 -3.21 25.75 -21.37
C TRP A 220 -3.09 27.29 -21.33
N GLN A 221 -4.19 28.01 -21.14
CA GLN A 221 -4.26 29.46 -21.35
C GLN A 221 -3.31 30.26 -20.47
N LEU A 222 -2.90 29.71 -19.34
CA LEU A 222 -1.99 30.32 -18.39
C LEU A 222 -0.59 29.66 -18.37
N ILE A 223 -0.22 28.89 -19.39
CA ILE A 223 1.15 28.41 -19.55
C ILE A 223 2.08 29.61 -19.54
N ARG A 224 3.14 29.55 -18.73
CA ARG A 224 4.07 30.66 -18.51
C ARG A 224 5.09 30.80 -19.64
N SER A 225 5.61 29.69 -20.14
CA SER A 225 6.52 29.65 -21.28
C SER A 225 6.54 28.27 -21.94
N LEU A 226 6.73 28.24 -23.25
CA LEU A 226 6.96 27.03 -24.05
C LEU A 226 7.87 27.34 -25.26
N ASN A 227 8.83 28.25 -25.06
CA ASN A 227 9.75 28.64 -26.10
C ASN A 227 10.62 27.46 -26.53
N GLY A 228 10.71 27.16 -27.82
CA GLY A 228 11.41 25.99 -28.33
C GLY A 228 10.71 24.64 -28.11
N ALA A 229 9.56 24.61 -27.44
CA ALA A 229 8.83 23.36 -27.24
C ALA A 229 8.35 22.79 -28.59
N ASN A 230 8.50 21.47 -28.78
CA ASN A 230 8.09 20.81 -30.02
C ASN A 230 6.67 20.23 -29.87
N ILE A 231 5.75 20.78 -30.65
CA ILE A 231 4.32 20.39 -30.63
C ILE A 231 3.89 19.55 -31.85
N ALA A 232 4.84 18.97 -32.60
CA ALA A 232 4.51 18.24 -33.81
C ALA A 232 3.60 17.02 -33.52
N GLY A 233 2.52 16.91 -34.25
CA GLY A 233 1.60 15.78 -34.12
C GLY A 233 0.82 15.74 -32.80
N VAL A 234 0.70 16.82 -32.04
CA VAL A 234 -0.16 16.87 -30.84
C VAL A 234 -1.59 16.44 -31.20
N LYS A 235 -2.17 15.60 -30.36
CA LYS A 235 -3.52 15.04 -30.53
C LYS A 235 -4.53 15.84 -29.73
N ASN A 236 -5.74 15.99 -30.30
CA ASN A 236 -6.86 16.65 -29.65
C ASN A 236 -6.51 18.02 -29.01
N PRO A 237 -5.70 18.88 -29.66
CA PRO A 237 -5.32 20.16 -29.05
C PRO A 237 -6.56 21.01 -28.78
N PRO A 238 -6.67 21.65 -27.62
CA PRO A 238 -7.77 22.57 -27.34
C PRO A 238 -7.82 23.73 -28.35
N ALA A 239 -8.99 24.30 -28.56
CA ALA A 239 -9.19 25.37 -29.54
C ALA A 239 -8.22 26.54 -29.31
N GLY A 240 -7.47 26.92 -30.35
CA GLY A 240 -6.53 28.03 -30.31
C GLY A 240 -5.13 27.70 -29.76
N PHE A 241 -4.92 26.52 -29.16
CA PHE A 241 -3.63 26.13 -28.56
C PHE A 241 -2.48 26.19 -29.59
N VAL A 242 -2.60 25.48 -30.71
CA VAL A 242 -1.52 25.38 -31.70
C VAL A 242 -1.11 26.76 -32.24
N ALA A 243 -2.08 27.60 -32.63
CA ALA A 243 -1.79 28.94 -33.14
C ALA A 243 -1.12 29.81 -32.05
N TRP A 244 -1.57 29.72 -30.82
CA TRP A 244 -0.97 30.44 -29.70
C TRP A 244 0.44 29.91 -29.40
N ALA A 245 0.67 28.60 -29.35
CA ALA A 245 1.94 27.97 -29.08
C ALA A 245 3.01 28.40 -30.09
N LEU A 246 2.72 28.31 -31.39
CA LEU A 246 3.63 28.75 -32.46
C LEU A 246 3.96 30.24 -32.35
N LYS A 247 2.97 31.08 -31.99
CA LYS A 247 3.19 32.52 -31.78
C LYS A 247 4.08 32.79 -30.58
N ASN A 248 4.13 31.91 -29.58
CA ASN A 248 4.91 32.01 -28.36
C ASN A 248 6.22 31.20 -28.39
N GLY A 249 6.70 30.84 -29.58
CA GLY A 249 8.02 30.27 -29.79
C GLY A 249 8.08 28.75 -29.83
N ALA A 250 6.95 28.04 -29.78
CA ALA A 250 6.94 26.60 -30.05
C ALA A 250 7.32 26.30 -31.51
N ILE A 251 7.80 25.10 -31.72
CA ILE A 251 8.13 24.59 -33.06
C ILE A 251 7.22 23.40 -33.42
N ASP A 252 6.96 23.23 -34.70
CA ASP A 252 6.23 22.10 -35.25
C ASP A 252 7.16 21.32 -36.21
N SER A 253 8.02 20.48 -35.64
CA SER A 253 9.01 19.72 -36.40
C SER A 253 8.94 18.25 -36.07
N ALA A 254 8.76 17.44 -37.10
CA ALA A 254 8.74 15.97 -36.96
C ALA A 254 10.13 15.36 -36.62
N THR A 255 11.22 16.11 -36.77
CA THR A 255 12.58 15.68 -36.43
C THR A 255 12.90 15.99 -34.99
N ALA A 256 13.51 15.06 -34.28
CA ALA A 256 14.06 15.33 -32.95
C ALA A 256 15.17 16.37 -33.04
N HIS A 257 15.33 17.22 -32.02
CA HIS A 257 16.58 17.91 -31.83
C HIS A 257 17.66 16.88 -31.51
N GLU A 258 18.68 16.75 -32.41
CA GLU A 258 19.93 16.04 -32.12
C GLU A 258 20.75 16.74 -31.06
#